data_7b41f460c36cf78e84465363d626f0d7
#
_entry.id   7b41f460c36cf78e84465363d626f0d7
#
_cell.length_a   1.000
_cell.length_b   1.000
_cell.length_c   1.000
_cell.angle_alpha   90.00
_cell.angle_beta   90.00
_cell.angle_gamma   90.00
#
_symmetry.space_group_name_H-M   'P 1'
#
loop_
_entity.id
_entity.type
_entity.pdbx_description
1 polymer ?
#
loop_
_entity_poly.entity_id
_entity_poly.type
_entity_poly.pdbx_seq_one_letter_code
_entity_poly.pdbx_strand_id
1 'polypeptide(L)'
;IDVINWHAFPYCPKVEFAIAHTGDTILLHYRVEEDGVRAVAGEDLGNVWEDSCCEFFASPDADGSYYNLESNCIGTILLCNGKGREERMQAPLSALKKIDRWASLGRKVIGLDEKAHQWELSLVIPVSAFFRHEIDNLSGLIIHGNFYKCGDKTAHPHFLSWNPIDIPSPDFH
;
A
#
# COMPACT_ATOMS: atom_id res chain seq x y z
N ILE A 1 -2.24 -10.69 5.65
CA ILE A 1 -3.16 -10.29 4.54
C ILE A 1 -3.35 -11.53 3.71
N ASP A 2 -4.52 -12.17 3.81
CA ASP A 2 -4.74 -13.52 3.27
C ASP A 2 -6.19 -13.77 2.79
N VAL A 3 -7.03 -12.73 2.80
CA VAL A 3 -8.41 -12.86 2.33
C VAL A 3 -8.44 -12.80 0.80
N ILE A 4 -8.82 -13.93 0.17
CA ILE A 4 -9.07 -14.03 -1.27
C ILE A 4 -10.52 -13.62 -1.52
N ASN A 5 -10.75 -12.37 -1.92
CA ASN A 5 -12.11 -11.89 -2.19
C ASN A 5 -12.65 -12.38 -3.55
N TRP A 6 -11.77 -12.66 -4.51
CA TRP A 6 -12.15 -13.01 -5.88
C TRP A 6 -11.49 -14.32 -6.30
N HIS A 7 -12.26 -15.39 -6.34
CA HIS A 7 -11.79 -16.76 -6.66
C HIS A 7 -11.17 -16.92 -8.06
N ALA A 8 -11.38 -15.96 -8.96
CA ALA A 8 -10.70 -15.92 -10.25
C ALA A 8 -9.18 -15.64 -10.13
N PHE A 9 -8.73 -15.14 -8.97
CA PHE A 9 -7.34 -14.82 -8.66
C PHE A 9 -6.93 -15.56 -7.37
N PRO A 10 -6.72 -16.89 -7.45
CA PRO A 10 -6.56 -17.74 -6.26
C PRO A 10 -5.16 -17.69 -5.64
N TYR A 11 -4.19 -17.06 -6.30
CA TYR A 11 -2.83 -16.97 -5.76
C TYR A 11 -2.82 -16.12 -4.48
N CYS A 12 -2.24 -16.69 -3.43
CA CYS A 12 -2.18 -16.09 -2.11
C CYS A 12 -0.74 -16.14 -1.58
N PRO A 13 0.09 -15.13 -1.86
CA PRO A 13 1.39 -15.00 -1.23
C PRO A 13 1.25 -14.84 0.28
N LYS A 14 2.28 -15.23 1.03
CA LYS A 14 2.30 -14.99 2.46
C LYS A 14 2.66 -13.56 2.74
N VAL A 15 1.77 -12.82 3.39
CA VAL A 15 1.94 -11.40 3.69
C VAL A 15 1.62 -11.11 5.15
N GLU A 16 2.60 -10.62 5.86
CA GLU A 16 2.47 -10.13 7.23
C GLU A 16 2.72 -8.62 7.26
N PHE A 17 2.03 -7.92 8.16
CA PHE A 17 2.34 -6.53 8.44
C PHE A 17 2.37 -6.26 9.94
N ALA A 18 3.11 -5.21 10.31
CA ALA A 18 3.10 -4.64 11.64
C ALA A 18 2.91 -3.13 11.54
N ILE A 19 2.09 -2.57 12.42
CA ILE A 19 1.84 -1.14 12.49
C ILE A 19 1.99 -0.64 13.92
N ALA A 20 2.62 0.52 14.08
CA ALA A 20 2.79 1.23 15.35
C ALA A 20 2.79 2.75 15.10
N HIS A 21 2.80 3.56 16.16
CA HIS A 21 2.96 4.99 16.04
C HIS A 21 3.78 5.59 17.18
N THR A 22 4.35 6.77 16.94
CA THR A 22 5.12 7.57 17.93
C THR A 22 4.36 8.80 18.41
N GLY A 23 3.07 8.93 18.06
CA GLY A 23 2.25 10.09 18.31
C GLY A 23 2.03 10.93 17.04
N ASP A 24 3.07 11.29 16.34
CA ASP A 24 3.05 12.10 15.11
C ASP A 24 3.45 11.34 13.84
N THR A 25 3.77 10.06 13.98
CA THR A 25 4.32 9.24 12.89
C THR A 25 3.78 7.82 12.97
N ILE A 26 3.30 7.28 11.85
CA ILE A 26 2.95 5.87 11.68
C ILE A 26 4.19 5.12 11.20
N LEU A 27 4.49 4.01 11.84
CA LEU A 27 5.52 3.05 11.47
C LEU A 27 4.83 1.82 10.89
N LEU A 28 5.05 1.54 9.61
CA LEU A 28 4.42 0.42 8.91
C LEU A 28 5.50 -0.46 8.30
N HIS A 29 5.40 -1.76 8.55
CA HIS A 29 6.33 -2.76 8.05
C HIS A 29 5.58 -3.91 7.40
N TYR A 30 6.01 -4.32 6.21
CA TYR A 30 5.51 -5.51 5.51
C TYR A 30 6.62 -6.54 5.35
N ARG A 31 6.23 -7.81 5.47
CA ARG A 31 7.06 -8.96 5.13
C ARG A 31 6.28 -9.86 4.17
N VAL A 32 6.87 -10.14 3.02
CA VAL A 32 6.20 -10.84 1.92
C VAL A 32 7.06 -12.01 1.44
N GLU A 33 6.41 -13.17 1.23
CA GLU A 33 6.96 -14.32 0.53
C GLU A 33 6.06 -14.60 -0.67
N GLU A 34 6.56 -14.43 -1.89
CA GLU A 34 5.79 -14.60 -3.13
C GLU A 34 6.62 -15.23 -4.26
N ASP A 35 5.92 -15.92 -5.16
CA ASP A 35 6.49 -16.50 -6.37
C ASP A 35 6.45 -15.46 -7.49
N GLY A 36 7.59 -14.86 -7.76
CA GLY A 36 7.75 -13.80 -8.74
C GLY A 36 7.55 -12.40 -8.17
N VAL A 37 8.47 -11.51 -8.52
CA VAL A 37 8.38 -10.08 -8.21
C VAL A 37 8.43 -9.25 -9.47
N ARG A 38 7.80 -8.10 -9.41
CA ARG A 38 7.85 -7.05 -10.41
C ARG A 38 7.88 -5.69 -9.71
N ALA A 39 8.72 -4.76 -10.19
CA ALA A 39 8.79 -3.38 -9.72
C ALA A 39 9.29 -2.48 -10.86
N VAL A 40 8.42 -2.20 -11.82
CA VAL A 40 8.73 -1.40 -13.01
C VAL A 40 8.42 0.08 -12.78
N ALA A 41 7.45 0.40 -11.93
CA ALA A 41 7.19 1.76 -11.49
C ALA A 41 8.34 2.24 -10.59
N GLY A 42 9.30 2.95 -11.17
CA GLY A 42 10.51 3.45 -10.49
C GLY A 42 10.38 4.86 -9.91
N GLU A 43 9.32 5.59 -10.29
CA GLU A 43 9.07 6.97 -9.86
C GLU A 43 7.75 7.06 -9.10
N ASP A 44 7.74 7.86 -8.03
CA ASP A 44 6.54 8.09 -7.22
C ASP A 44 5.37 8.61 -8.07
N LEU A 45 4.16 8.25 -7.66
CA LEU A 45 2.89 8.48 -8.36
C LEU A 45 2.72 7.64 -9.65
N GLY A 46 3.63 6.70 -9.92
CA GLY A 46 3.49 5.71 -10.99
C GLY A 46 2.50 4.60 -10.64
N ASN A 47 2.30 3.68 -11.59
CA ASN A 47 1.33 2.57 -11.48
C ASN A 47 1.88 1.43 -10.60
N VAL A 48 2.09 1.68 -9.31
CA VAL A 48 2.68 0.72 -8.37
C VAL A 48 1.80 -0.52 -8.14
N TRP A 49 0.49 -0.42 -8.33
CA TRP A 49 -0.47 -1.55 -8.22
C TRP A 49 -0.25 -2.64 -9.29
N GLU A 50 0.39 -2.30 -10.40
CA GLU A 50 0.76 -3.26 -11.43
C GLU A 50 1.94 -4.15 -11.01
N ASP A 51 2.69 -3.72 -9.99
CA ASP A 51 3.89 -4.35 -9.45
C ASP A 51 3.56 -5.24 -8.23
N SER A 52 4.58 -5.87 -7.64
CA SER A 52 4.49 -6.49 -6.31
C SER A 52 4.23 -5.39 -5.27
N CYS A 53 2.96 -5.14 -4.96
CA CYS A 53 2.49 -3.98 -4.23
C CYS A 53 1.84 -4.36 -2.89
N CYS A 54 2.13 -3.59 -1.85
CA CYS A 54 1.40 -3.56 -0.59
C CYS A 54 0.74 -2.20 -0.40
N GLU A 55 -0.48 -2.20 0.18
CA GLU A 55 -1.27 -0.99 0.30
C GLU A 55 -1.81 -0.81 1.72
N PHE A 56 -1.93 0.44 2.13
CA PHE A 56 -2.58 0.86 3.37
C PHE A 56 -3.60 1.95 3.04
N PHE A 57 -4.87 1.63 3.19
CA PHE A 57 -5.95 2.60 3.07
C PHE A 57 -6.36 3.07 4.47
N ALA A 58 -6.48 4.37 4.66
CA ALA A 58 -6.76 4.97 5.95
C ALA A 58 -7.72 6.17 5.85
N SER A 59 -8.78 6.14 6.64
CA SER A 59 -9.72 7.26 6.83
C SER A 59 -9.52 7.82 8.24
N PRO A 60 -8.87 8.98 8.39
CA PRO A 60 -8.55 9.55 9.70
C PRO A 60 -9.73 10.22 10.38
N ASP A 61 -10.78 10.57 9.65
CA ASP A 61 -12.00 11.16 10.21
C ASP A 61 -13.28 10.68 9.47
N ALA A 62 -14.42 11.24 9.84
CA ALA A 62 -15.74 10.83 9.35
C ALA A 62 -16.23 11.65 8.15
N ASP A 63 -15.36 12.31 7.38
CA ASP A 63 -15.74 13.13 6.22
C ASP A 63 -16.05 12.28 4.97
N GLY A 64 -15.84 10.96 5.07
CA GLY A 64 -16.06 9.98 4.02
C GLY A 64 -14.92 9.91 3.01
N SER A 65 -13.81 10.64 3.22
CA SER A 65 -12.60 10.49 2.42
C SER A 65 -11.64 9.49 3.06
N TYR A 66 -10.74 8.95 2.24
CA TYR A 66 -9.66 8.08 2.69
C TYR A 66 -8.41 8.32 1.87
N TYR A 67 -7.29 7.95 2.45
CA TYR A 67 -6.00 7.89 1.77
C TYR A 67 -5.77 6.47 1.26
N ASN A 68 -5.35 6.33 0.01
CA ASN A 68 -4.75 5.11 -0.48
C ASN A 68 -3.25 5.33 -0.62
N LEU A 69 -2.49 4.70 0.27
CA LEU A 69 -1.04 4.64 0.21
C LEU A 69 -0.66 3.27 -0.33
N GLU A 70 -0.12 3.25 -1.53
CA GLU A 70 0.30 2.06 -2.25
C GLU A 70 1.82 2.09 -2.43
N SER A 71 2.51 0.99 -2.20
CA SER A 71 3.96 0.93 -2.39
C SER A 71 4.38 -0.41 -2.97
N ASN A 72 5.17 -0.37 -4.05
CA ASN A 72 5.77 -1.57 -4.59
C ASN A 72 6.98 -2.05 -3.77
N CYS A 73 7.49 -3.24 -4.07
CA CYS A 73 8.55 -3.90 -3.32
C CYS A 73 9.92 -3.20 -3.35
N ILE A 74 10.09 -2.16 -4.15
CA ILE A 74 11.26 -1.27 -4.13
C ILE A 74 10.98 0.08 -3.44
N GLY A 75 9.79 0.25 -2.85
CA GLY A 75 9.40 1.42 -2.09
C GLY A 75 9.02 2.65 -2.93
N THR A 76 8.65 2.48 -4.21
CA THR A 76 7.98 3.53 -4.99
C THR A 76 6.57 3.69 -4.47
N ILE A 77 6.10 4.92 -4.25
CA ILE A 77 4.81 5.20 -3.60
C ILE A 77 3.85 5.93 -4.54
N LEU A 78 2.59 5.49 -4.53
CA LEU A 78 1.43 6.28 -4.90
C LEU A 78 0.66 6.62 -3.63
N LEU A 79 0.33 7.90 -3.45
CA LEU A 79 -0.51 8.38 -2.36
C LEU A 79 -1.57 9.31 -2.91
N CYS A 80 -2.84 8.99 -2.67
CA CYS A 80 -3.96 9.84 -3.03
C CYS A 80 -4.91 10.00 -1.84
N ASN A 81 -5.83 10.98 -1.93
CA ASN A 81 -6.96 11.13 -1.01
C ASN A 81 -8.21 11.46 -1.81
N GLY A 82 -9.32 10.84 -1.47
CA GLY A 82 -10.63 11.05 -2.09
C GLY A 82 -11.72 10.17 -1.50
N LYS A 83 -12.90 10.22 -2.12
CA LYS A 83 -14.08 9.43 -1.70
C LYS A 83 -14.32 8.19 -2.54
N GLY A 84 -13.43 7.91 -3.48
CA GLY A 84 -13.50 6.77 -4.38
C GLY A 84 -12.37 6.83 -5.40
N ARG A 85 -12.27 5.81 -6.24
CA ARG A 85 -11.22 5.68 -7.25
C ARG A 85 -11.14 6.87 -8.21
N GLU A 86 -12.28 7.37 -8.69
CA GLU A 86 -12.35 8.43 -9.70
C GLU A 86 -12.24 9.85 -9.11
N GLU A 87 -12.61 10.00 -7.84
CA GLU A 87 -12.69 11.30 -7.16
C GLU A 87 -11.54 11.49 -6.18
N ARG A 88 -10.31 11.17 -6.59
CA ARG A 88 -9.14 11.27 -5.71
C ARG A 88 -8.09 12.24 -6.26
N MET A 89 -7.45 12.93 -5.34
CA MET A 89 -6.34 13.84 -5.60
C MET A 89 -5.02 13.15 -5.25
N GLN A 90 -4.06 13.19 -6.15
CA GLN A 90 -2.70 12.74 -5.86
C GLN A 90 -2.02 13.65 -4.85
N ALA A 91 -1.23 13.08 -3.96
CA ALA A 91 -0.42 13.83 -3.02
C ALA A 91 0.60 14.71 -3.75
N PRO A 92 0.86 15.93 -3.26
CA PRO A 92 1.98 16.70 -3.76
C PRO A 92 3.30 15.97 -3.44
N LEU A 93 4.29 16.10 -4.30
CA LEU A 93 5.62 15.48 -4.10
C LEU A 93 6.26 15.87 -2.76
N SER A 94 5.92 17.05 -2.23
CA SER A 94 6.38 17.51 -0.91
C SER A 94 5.82 16.66 0.24
N ALA A 95 4.65 16.05 0.09
CA ALA A 95 4.10 15.10 1.07
C ALA A 95 4.79 13.73 0.96
N LEU A 96 4.99 13.24 -0.26
CA LEU A 96 5.69 11.96 -0.50
C LEU A 96 7.15 11.98 0.00
N LYS A 97 7.85 13.09 -0.16
CA LYS A 97 9.22 13.27 0.33
C LYS A 97 9.36 13.23 1.86
N LYS A 98 8.27 13.37 2.60
CA LYS A 98 8.26 13.24 4.06
C LYS A 98 8.18 11.78 4.52
N ILE A 99 7.77 10.87 3.64
CA ILE A 99 7.66 9.45 3.95
C ILE A 99 9.00 8.80 3.73
N ASP A 100 9.70 8.47 4.83
CA ASP A 100 10.90 7.65 4.74
C ASP A 100 10.52 6.20 4.43
N ARG A 101 11.37 5.54 3.64
CA ARG A 101 11.11 4.19 3.16
C ARG A 101 12.39 3.38 3.01
N TRP A 102 12.30 2.12 3.41
CA TRP A 102 13.35 1.13 3.22
C TRP A 102 12.76 -0.12 2.57
N ALA A 103 13.44 -0.64 1.57
CA ALA A 103 13.06 -1.86 0.85
C ALA A 103 14.25 -2.82 0.79
N SER A 104 14.05 -4.07 1.19
CA SER A 104 15.12 -5.08 1.23
C SER A 104 15.69 -5.42 -0.15
N LEU A 105 14.88 -5.29 -1.20
CA LEU A 105 15.31 -5.48 -2.59
C LEU A 105 16.02 -4.26 -3.18
N GLY A 106 16.19 -3.18 -2.38
CA GLY A 106 16.80 -1.93 -2.84
C GLY A 106 15.80 -1.07 -3.63
N ARG A 107 16.33 -0.09 -4.38
CA ARG A 107 15.55 0.97 -5.04
C ARG A 107 15.60 0.92 -6.57
N LYS A 108 16.23 -0.11 -7.13
CA LYS A 108 16.32 -0.27 -8.60
C LYS A 108 15.10 -0.99 -9.13
N VAL A 109 14.63 -0.54 -10.29
CA VAL A 109 13.54 -1.24 -11.00
C VAL A 109 13.88 -2.70 -11.24
N ILE A 110 12.87 -3.56 -11.10
CA ILE A 110 12.94 -5.00 -11.30
C ILE A 110 11.92 -5.34 -12.38
N GLY A 111 12.37 -5.90 -13.50
CA GLY A 111 11.47 -6.50 -14.48
C GLY A 111 10.74 -7.69 -13.86
N LEU A 112 9.86 -8.34 -14.61
CA LEU A 112 9.22 -9.56 -14.13
C LEU A 112 10.28 -10.64 -13.86
N ASP A 113 10.44 -11.02 -12.57
CA ASP A 113 11.26 -12.15 -12.14
C ASP A 113 10.33 -13.21 -11.56
N GLU A 114 10.27 -14.38 -12.17
CA GLU A 114 9.35 -15.47 -11.82
C GLU A 114 9.86 -16.39 -10.68
N LYS A 115 11.01 -16.07 -10.11
CA LYS A 115 11.55 -16.85 -9.00
C LYS A 115 10.83 -16.50 -7.70
N ALA A 116 10.87 -17.43 -6.74
CA ALA A 116 10.40 -17.17 -5.39
C ALA A 116 11.27 -16.11 -4.69
N HIS A 117 10.63 -15.15 -4.05
CA HIS A 117 11.27 -14.07 -3.33
C HIS A 117 10.71 -13.92 -1.91
N GLN A 118 11.60 -13.50 -1.01
CA GLN A 118 11.23 -12.93 0.28
C GLN A 118 11.69 -11.47 0.29
N TRP A 119 10.81 -10.56 0.64
CA TRP A 119 11.15 -9.15 0.72
C TRP A 119 10.43 -8.44 1.86
N GLU A 120 11.00 -7.34 2.26
CA GLU A 120 10.49 -6.49 3.32
C GLU A 120 10.44 -5.04 2.87
N LEU A 121 9.42 -4.33 3.35
CA LEU A 121 9.22 -2.90 3.11
C LEU A 121 8.87 -2.22 4.43
N SER A 122 9.60 -1.15 4.76
CA SER A 122 9.29 -0.29 5.90
C SER A 122 8.96 1.10 5.44
N LEU A 123 7.89 1.67 5.97
CA LEU A 123 7.44 3.03 5.73
C LEU A 123 7.35 3.79 7.06
N VAL A 124 7.93 5.00 7.09
CA VAL A 124 7.82 5.94 8.21
C VAL A 124 6.98 7.10 7.72
N ILE A 125 5.72 7.15 8.14
CA ILE A 125 4.69 8.03 7.58
C ILE A 125 4.33 9.10 8.62
N PRO A 126 4.89 10.31 8.55
CA PRO A 126 4.50 11.38 9.46
C PRO A 126 3.06 11.81 9.19
N VAL A 127 2.33 12.25 10.22
CA VAL A 127 0.95 12.73 10.09
C VAL A 127 0.81 13.85 9.06
N SER A 128 1.86 14.63 8.85
CA SER A 128 1.90 15.69 7.83
C SER A 128 1.94 15.16 6.38
N ALA A 129 2.04 13.84 6.17
CA ALA A 129 1.84 13.22 4.85
C ALA A 129 0.35 13.09 4.50
N PHE A 130 -0.55 13.14 5.48
CA PHE A 130 -2.00 13.21 5.30
C PHE A 130 -2.40 14.63 4.87
N PHE A 131 -2.05 15.00 3.67
CA PHE A 131 -2.01 16.36 3.11
C PHE A 131 -3.37 17.09 3.02
N ARG A 132 -4.48 16.41 3.33
CA ARG A 132 -5.85 16.96 3.35
C ARG A 132 -6.41 17.08 4.76
N HIS A 133 -5.71 16.59 5.78
CA HIS A 133 -6.14 16.58 7.17
C HIS A 133 -5.04 17.16 8.07
N GLU A 134 -5.46 17.93 9.06
CA GLU A 134 -4.59 18.40 10.12
C GLU A 134 -4.67 17.42 11.29
N ILE A 135 -3.64 16.61 11.47
CA ILE A 135 -3.53 15.62 12.54
C ILE A 135 -2.34 16.01 13.41
N ASP A 136 -2.62 16.42 14.65
CA ASP A 136 -1.56 16.81 15.59
C ASP A 136 -0.96 15.59 16.31
N ASN A 137 -1.82 14.63 16.67
CA ASN A 137 -1.40 13.44 17.42
C ASN A 137 -2.31 12.25 17.11
N LEU A 138 -1.69 11.09 16.94
CA LEU A 138 -2.38 9.81 16.69
C LEU A 138 -2.90 9.15 17.98
N SER A 139 -2.40 9.55 19.15
CA SER A 139 -2.82 8.95 20.41
C SER A 139 -4.28 9.25 20.71
N GLY A 140 -5.09 8.20 20.82
CA GLY A 140 -6.54 8.30 21.03
C GLY A 140 -7.35 8.60 19.77
N LEU A 141 -6.71 8.80 18.61
CA LEU A 141 -7.40 8.94 17.34
C LEU A 141 -7.89 7.55 16.87
N ILE A 142 -9.11 7.49 16.37
CA ILE A 142 -9.65 6.30 15.72
C ILE A 142 -9.50 6.50 14.21
N ILE A 143 -8.73 5.62 13.56
CA ILE A 143 -8.56 5.60 12.12
C ILE A 143 -9.20 4.31 11.60
N HIS A 144 -10.10 4.43 10.63
CA HIS A 144 -10.61 3.27 9.90
C HIS A 144 -9.67 2.96 8.74
N GLY A 145 -9.38 1.67 8.51
CA GLY A 145 -8.48 1.29 7.44
C GLY A 145 -8.49 -0.18 7.10
N ASN A 146 -7.84 -0.48 5.99
CA ASN A 146 -7.60 -1.84 5.54
C ASN A 146 -6.20 -1.94 4.92
N PHE A 147 -5.69 -3.15 4.80
CA PHE A 147 -4.40 -3.46 4.20
C PHE A 147 -4.60 -4.42 3.04
N TYR A 148 -3.83 -4.20 1.98
CA TYR A 148 -3.97 -4.99 0.77
C TYR A 148 -2.63 -5.46 0.24
N LYS A 149 -2.68 -6.52 -0.57
CA LYS A 149 -1.58 -7.00 -1.39
C LYS A 149 -2.12 -7.23 -2.79
N CYS A 150 -1.49 -6.62 -3.76
CA CYS A 150 -1.83 -6.85 -5.16
C CYS A 150 -0.59 -7.01 -6.04
N GLY A 151 -0.84 -7.33 -7.29
CA GLY A 151 0.17 -7.49 -8.32
C GLY A 151 -0.48 -7.78 -9.67
N ASP A 152 -1.08 -6.75 -10.31
CA ASP A 152 -1.87 -6.92 -11.53
C ASP A 152 -1.07 -7.52 -12.69
N LYS A 153 0.24 -7.20 -12.77
CA LYS A 153 1.13 -7.64 -13.85
C LYS A 153 2.32 -8.47 -13.37
N THR A 154 2.19 -9.06 -12.17
CA THR A 154 3.13 -10.08 -11.68
C THR A 154 2.92 -11.42 -12.40
N ALA A 155 3.79 -12.39 -12.14
CA ALA A 155 3.65 -13.75 -12.70
C ALA A 155 2.31 -14.39 -12.33
N HIS A 156 1.81 -14.09 -11.15
CA HIS A 156 0.54 -14.57 -10.61
C HIS A 156 -0.32 -13.38 -10.16
N PRO A 157 -1.17 -12.81 -11.03
CA PRO A 157 -2.06 -11.72 -10.64
C PRO A 157 -2.90 -12.08 -9.42
N HIS A 158 -2.93 -11.18 -8.40
CA HIS A 158 -3.58 -11.43 -7.13
C HIS A 158 -4.06 -10.13 -6.48
N PHE A 159 -5.12 -10.26 -5.67
CA PHE A 159 -5.79 -9.15 -4.98
C PHE A 159 -6.26 -9.64 -3.62
N LEU A 160 -5.48 -9.39 -2.58
CA LEU A 160 -5.76 -9.83 -1.22
C LEU A 160 -6.06 -8.64 -0.31
N SER A 161 -6.89 -8.87 0.68
CA SER A 161 -7.15 -7.90 1.75
C SER A 161 -6.93 -8.50 3.14
N TRP A 162 -6.78 -7.64 4.13
CA TRP A 162 -6.77 -8.02 5.55
C TRP A 162 -8.21 -8.24 6.06
N ASN A 163 -9.11 -7.29 5.81
CA ASN A 163 -10.54 -7.46 6.02
C ASN A 163 -11.25 -7.74 4.69
N PRO A 164 -12.27 -8.60 4.66
CA PRO A 164 -12.96 -8.96 3.43
C PRO A 164 -13.64 -7.77 2.76
N ILE A 165 -13.75 -7.86 1.43
CA ILE A 165 -14.44 -6.91 0.56
C ILE A 165 -15.54 -7.69 -0.17
N ASP A 166 -16.75 -7.14 -0.21
CA ASP A 166 -17.91 -7.75 -0.86
C ASP A 166 -18.35 -6.93 -2.08
N ILE A 167 -17.56 -7.00 -3.14
CA ILE A 167 -17.87 -6.41 -4.46
C ILE A 167 -17.52 -7.42 -5.57
N PRO A 168 -18.19 -7.36 -6.75
CA PRO A 168 -18.15 -8.44 -7.74
C PRO A 168 -16.84 -8.57 -8.52
N SER A 169 -15.98 -7.54 -8.55
CA SER A 169 -14.72 -7.54 -9.32
C SER A 169 -13.61 -6.90 -8.51
N PRO A 170 -12.31 -7.21 -8.80
CA PRO A 170 -11.20 -6.64 -8.06
C PRO A 170 -11.20 -5.10 -8.06
N ASP A 171 -11.47 -4.53 -6.90
CA ASP A 171 -11.36 -3.12 -6.59
C ASP A 171 -11.23 -2.95 -5.08
N PHE A 172 -10.27 -2.18 -4.62
CA PHE A 172 -10.06 -1.90 -3.20
C PHE A 172 -10.70 -0.57 -2.75
N HIS A 173 -11.29 0.18 -3.70
CA HIS A 173 -11.86 1.51 -3.49
C HIS A 173 -13.35 1.53 -3.17
#